data_c64f79fbb104f7b7722454bceb667b5c
#
_entry.id   c64f79fbb104f7b7722454bceb667b5c
#
_cell.length_a   1.000
_cell.length_b   1.000
_cell.length_c   1.000
_cell.angle_alpha   90.00
_cell.angle_beta   90.00
_cell.angle_gamma   90.00
#
_symmetry.space_group_name_H-M   'P 1'
#
loop_
_entity.id
_entity.type
_entity.pdbx_description
1 polymer ?
#
loop_
_entity_poly.entity_id
_entity_poly.type
_entity_poly.pdbx_seq_one_letter_code
_entity_poly.pdbx_strand_id
1 'polypeptide(L)'
;MNALFSQIRLQRYAPGLVMGAHAHDDASLSLVLSGRYEERIRGRSGEFECGSLLVYPPHETHAQRFGAAGVRKVVLAPTPEAVARLEEAVRFADAPAVRAPSLAELGRRMARELQTADDFSPLVLSGLSHELIGLAAREQARRGGALPRKLRLAMDLIREQSEQPLALDAMAAAVGCDAGKLARAFRAHLGATPGEVHRRLRVERAAALLAESRHSVADIAALCGFSDQPHMTRAFKAQLGTTPGAYRRAFKNA
;
A
#
# COMPACT_ATOMS: atom_id res chain seq x y z
N MET A 1 15.39 -18.37 10.48
CA MET A 1 14.71 -17.05 10.47
C MET A 1 14.09 -16.87 9.09
N ASN A 2 12.77 -16.75 8.98
CA ASN A 2 12.14 -16.53 7.69
C ASN A 2 12.51 -15.13 7.18
N ALA A 3 12.95 -15.05 5.93
CA ALA A 3 13.27 -13.78 5.30
C ALA A 3 11.98 -12.94 5.17
N LEU A 4 12.01 -11.68 5.60
CA LEU A 4 10.85 -10.76 5.46
C LEU A 4 10.59 -10.36 4.01
N PHE A 5 11.59 -10.44 3.15
CA PHE A 5 11.51 -10.05 1.75
C PHE A 5 12.02 -11.20 0.88
N SER A 6 11.24 -11.53 -0.14
CA SER A 6 11.59 -12.54 -1.14
C SER A 6 12.67 -12.03 -2.10
N GLN A 7 12.72 -10.72 -2.31
CA GLN A 7 13.70 -10.06 -3.15
C GLN A 7 14.05 -8.68 -2.60
N ILE A 8 15.35 -8.33 -2.63
CA ILE A 8 15.87 -6.99 -2.35
C ILE A 8 16.82 -6.63 -3.48
N ARG A 9 16.58 -5.52 -4.17
CA ARG A 9 17.39 -5.13 -5.34
C ARG A 9 17.69 -3.63 -5.38
N LEU A 10 18.83 -3.27 -5.95
CA LEU A 10 19.18 -1.90 -6.28
C LEU A 10 18.65 -1.57 -7.67
N GLN A 11 17.82 -0.54 -7.78
CA GLN A 11 17.22 -0.07 -9.03
C GLN A 11 17.71 1.33 -9.36
N ARG A 12 18.01 1.58 -10.64
CA ARG A 12 18.37 2.89 -11.17
C ARG A 12 17.38 3.32 -12.23
N TYR A 13 16.95 4.58 -12.16
CA TYR A 13 16.06 5.19 -13.12
C TYR A 13 16.77 6.33 -13.82
N ALA A 14 16.68 6.38 -15.15
CA ALA A 14 17.36 7.36 -15.98
C ALA A 14 16.85 8.79 -15.69
N PRO A 15 17.72 9.81 -15.90
CA PRO A 15 17.31 11.20 -15.86
C PRO A 15 16.12 11.47 -16.79
N GLY A 16 15.10 12.19 -16.30
CA GLY A 16 13.95 12.60 -17.07
C GLY A 16 12.98 11.48 -17.49
N LEU A 17 13.22 10.23 -17.07
CA LEU A 17 12.31 9.12 -17.36
C LEU A 17 10.90 9.43 -16.85
N VAL A 18 9.89 9.14 -17.67
CA VAL A 18 8.48 9.21 -17.30
C VAL A 18 7.88 7.82 -17.42
N MET A 19 7.30 7.34 -16.34
CA MET A 19 6.53 6.10 -16.30
C MET A 19 5.05 6.47 -16.16
N GLY A 20 4.26 6.11 -17.17
CA GLY A 20 2.81 6.30 -17.16
C GLY A 20 2.14 5.50 -16.04
N ALA A 21 0.84 5.66 -15.90
CA ALA A 21 0.07 4.94 -14.90
C ALA A 21 0.19 3.42 -15.10
N HIS A 22 0.68 2.73 -14.08
CA HIS A 22 0.85 1.26 -14.03
C HIS A 22 0.64 0.76 -12.61
N ALA A 23 0.49 -0.54 -12.45
CA ALA A 23 0.38 -1.21 -11.16
C ALA A 23 1.21 -2.50 -11.20
N HIS A 24 1.52 -3.02 -10.01
CA HIS A 24 2.21 -4.30 -9.83
C HIS A 24 1.29 -5.28 -9.13
N ASP A 25 1.43 -6.56 -9.45
CA ASP A 25 0.58 -7.61 -8.87
C ASP A 25 0.91 -7.85 -7.40
N ASP A 26 2.19 -7.69 -7.04
CA ASP A 26 2.68 -7.88 -5.69
C ASP A 26 2.89 -6.56 -4.95
N ALA A 27 2.81 -6.63 -3.62
CA ALA A 27 3.23 -5.53 -2.77
C ALA A 27 4.73 -5.24 -2.94
N SER A 28 5.11 -3.96 -2.85
CA SER A 28 6.52 -3.58 -2.86
C SER A 28 6.81 -2.38 -1.98
N LEU A 29 8.06 -2.29 -1.52
CA LEU A 29 8.59 -1.12 -0.84
C LEU A 29 9.71 -0.50 -1.69
N SER A 30 9.81 0.81 -1.66
CA SER A 30 10.80 1.55 -2.43
C SER A 30 11.48 2.60 -1.54
N LEU A 31 12.74 2.37 -1.22
CA LEU A 31 13.55 3.30 -0.41
C LEU A 31 14.48 4.13 -1.32
N VAL A 32 14.28 5.44 -1.35
CA VAL A 32 15.05 6.36 -2.20
C VAL A 32 16.43 6.60 -1.60
N LEU A 33 17.48 6.34 -2.40
CA LEU A 33 18.89 6.52 -2.02
C LEU A 33 19.46 7.83 -2.50
N SER A 34 19.09 8.25 -3.70
CA SER A 34 19.55 9.51 -4.31
C SER A 34 18.63 9.96 -5.42
N GLY A 35 18.71 11.25 -5.74
CA GLY A 35 17.85 11.89 -6.73
C GLY A 35 16.52 12.33 -6.15
N ARG A 36 15.68 12.90 -7.03
CA ARG A 36 14.34 13.37 -6.72
C ARG A 36 13.40 12.98 -7.84
N TYR A 37 12.16 12.63 -7.50
CA TYR A 37 11.13 12.33 -8.49
C TYR A 37 9.75 12.70 -7.95
N GLU A 38 8.86 12.97 -8.87
CA GLU A 38 7.45 13.16 -8.60
C GLU A 38 6.72 11.84 -8.81
N GLU A 39 5.80 11.51 -7.92
CA GLU A 39 4.93 10.36 -8.06
C GLU A 39 3.49 10.72 -7.77
N ARG A 40 2.60 10.20 -8.60
CA ARG A 40 1.17 10.33 -8.45
C ARG A 40 0.58 8.98 -8.05
N ILE A 41 0.03 8.94 -6.83
CA ILE A 41 -0.64 7.76 -6.28
C ILE A 41 -2.04 8.20 -5.82
N ARG A 42 -3.07 7.43 -6.16
CA ARG A 42 -4.46 7.71 -5.74
C ARG A 42 -4.93 9.12 -6.05
N GLY A 43 -4.49 9.67 -7.18
CA GLY A 43 -4.83 11.04 -7.59
C GLY A 43 -4.10 12.16 -6.85
N ARG A 44 -3.18 11.83 -5.93
CA ARG A 44 -2.34 12.81 -5.23
C ARG A 44 -0.92 12.75 -5.78
N SER A 45 -0.36 13.91 -6.11
CA SER A 45 1.06 14.03 -6.46
C SER A 45 1.89 14.38 -5.24
N GLY A 46 3.09 13.79 -5.17
CA GLY A 46 4.09 14.08 -4.14
C GLY A 46 5.50 14.04 -4.70
N GLU A 47 6.40 14.83 -4.14
CA GLU A 47 7.83 14.75 -4.42
C GLU A 47 8.54 13.87 -3.40
N PHE A 48 9.44 13.00 -3.90
CA PHE A 48 10.18 12.06 -3.09
C PHE A 48 11.67 12.15 -3.38
N GLU A 49 12.45 12.10 -2.32
CA GLU A 49 13.91 12.24 -2.38
C GLU A 49 14.58 11.33 -1.35
N CYS A 50 15.90 11.40 -1.23
CA CYS A 50 16.71 10.55 -0.35
C CYS A 50 16.09 10.41 1.05
N GLY A 51 15.98 9.16 1.52
CA GLY A 51 15.36 8.79 2.80
C GLY A 51 13.84 8.65 2.75
N SER A 52 13.20 8.84 1.58
CA SER A 52 11.78 8.52 1.40
C SER A 52 11.61 7.01 1.22
N LEU A 53 10.79 6.40 2.06
CA LEU A 53 10.30 5.02 1.92
C LEU A 53 8.84 5.09 1.46
N LEU A 54 8.56 4.49 0.32
CA LEU A 54 7.22 4.34 -0.22
C LEU A 54 6.79 2.89 -0.11
N VAL A 55 5.52 2.70 0.12
CA VAL A 55 4.89 1.38 0.26
C VAL A 55 3.77 1.28 -0.77
N TYR A 56 3.82 0.25 -1.59
CA TYR A 56 2.83 -0.02 -2.63
C TYR A 56 2.09 -1.31 -2.28
N PRO A 57 0.81 -1.23 -1.95
CA PRO A 57 -0.04 -2.42 -1.89
C PRO A 57 -0.11 -3.11 -3.26
N PRO A 58 -0.50 -4.39 -3.30
CA PRO A 58 -0.82 -5.05 -4.57
C PRO A 58 -1.80 -4.22 -5.39
N HIS A 59 -1.58 -4.15 -6.70
CA HIS A 59 -2.44 -3.45 -7.67
C HIS A 59 -2.60 -1.93 -7.44
N GLU A 60 -1.72 -1.30 -6.65
CA GLU A 60 -1.75 0.15 -6.45
C GLU A 60 -1.28 0.88 -7.72
N THR A 61 -2.21 1.58 -8.36
CA THR A 61 -1.91 2.34 -9.58
C THR A 61 -1.13 3.61 -9.25
N HIS A 62 0.02 3.76 -9.88
CA HIS A 62 0.88 4.93 -9.72
C HIS A 62 1.56 5.33 -11.03
N ALA A 63 2.02 6.59 -11.09
CA ALA A 63 2.75 7.15 -12.22
C ALA A 63 3.93 7.96 -11.70
N GLN A 64 5.08 7.90 -12.37
CA GLN A 64 6.33 8.47 -11.88
C GLN A 64 6.98 9.36 -12.94
N ARG A 65 7.58 10.48 -12.47
CA ARG A 65 8.42 11.36 -13.28
C ARG A 65 9.73 11.60 -12.57
N PHE A 66 10.80 11.08 -13.12
CA PHE A 66 12.13 11.17 -12.55
C PHE A 66 12.82 12.49 -12.91
N GLY A 67 13.50 13.10 -11.93
CA GLY A 67 14.20 14.37 -12.11
C GLY A 67 15.46 14.25 -12.99
N ALA A 68 16.07 15.39 -13.31
CA ALA A 68 17.22 15.50 -14.23
C ALA A 68 18.48 14.76 -13.77
N ALA A 69 18.60 14.41 -12.49
CA ALA A 69 19.73 13.62 -11.97
C ALA A 69 19.48 12.10 -11.98
N GLY A 70 18.30 11.66 -12.42
CA GLY A 70 17.86 10.29 -12.24
C GLY A 70 17.63 9.94 -10.76
N VAL A 71 17.28 8.69 -10.48
CA VAL A 71 16.98 8.22 -9.11
C VAL A 71 17.57 6.84 -8.89
N ARG A 72 18.08 6.60 -7.68
CA ARG A 72 18.46 5.27 -7.21
C ARG A 72 17.58 4.87 -6.06
N LYS A 73 17.08 3.63 -6.06
CA LYS A 73 16.22 3.07 -5.01
C LYS A 73 16.70 1.68 -4.62
N VAL A 74 16.50 1.31 -3.35
CA VAL A 74 16.37 -0.10 -2.96
C VAL A 74 14.90 -0.47 -3.07
N VAL A 75 14.60 -1.49 -3.85
CA VAL A 75 13.25 -2.05 -4.02
C VAL A 75 13.20 -3.39 -3.32
N LEU A 76 12.19 -3.58 -2.49
CA LEU A 76 12.00 -4.76 -1.67
C LEU A 76 10.62 -5.38 -1.98
N ALA A 77 10.60 -6.68 -2.24
CA ALA A 77 9.37 -7.47 -2.41
C ALA A 77 9.08 -8.21 -1.09
N PRO A 78 8.08 -7.80 -0.30
CA PRO A 78 7.77 -8.44 0.98
C PRO A 78 7.17 -9.83 0.75
N THR A 79 7.46 -10.77 1.66
CA THR A 79 6.73 -12.04 1.73
C THR A 79 5.31 -11.79 2.28
N PRO A 80 4.34 -12.70 2.08
CA PRO A 80 3.00 -12.58 2.65
C PRO A 80 3.02 -12.38 4.18
N GLU A 81 3.93 -13.05 4.89
CA GLU A 81 4.13 -12.87 6.33
C GLU A 81 4.64 -11.46 6.67
N ALA A 82 5.54 -10.92 5.86
CA ALA A 82 6.04 -9.56 6.04
C ALA A 82 4.97 -8.50 5.72
N VAL A 83 4.10 -8.75 4.74
CA VAL A 83 2.95 -7.88 4.45
C VAL A 83 2.07 -7.76 5.68
N ALA A 84 1.68 -8.88 6.32
CA ALA A 84 0.87 -8.87 7.53
C ALA A 84 1.54 -8.06 8.67
N ARG A 85 2.84 -8.25 8.91
CA ARG A 85 3.60 -7.48 9.91
C ARG A 85 3.73 -6.00 9.58
N LEU A 86 3.90 -5.68 8.29
CA LEU A 86 3.97 -4.31 7.82
C LEU A 86 2.61 -3.61 7.95
N GLU A 87 1.51 -4.30 7.70
CA GLU A 87 0.16 -3.76 7.92
C GLU A 87 -0.09 -3.40 9.38
N GLU A 88 0.41 -4.19 10.32
CA GLU A 88 0.35 -3.87 11.74
C GLU A 88 1.24 -2.68 12.11
N ALA A 89 2.45 -2.62 11.57
CA ALA A 89 3.49 -1.68 11.96
C ALA A 89 3.44 -0.35 11.20
N VAL A 90 3.20 -0.37 9.88
CA VAL A 90 3.38 0.77 8.96
C VAL A 90 2.09 1.15 8.22
N ARG A 91 1.00 0.39 8.37
CA ARG A 91 -0.29 0.65 7.70
C ARG A 91 -0.16 0.93 6.22
N PHE A 92 0.00 -0.11 5.44
CA PHE A 92 0.05 -0.06 3.98
C PHE A 92 -1.06 0.79 3.34
N ALA A 93 -2.25 0.79 3.95
CA ALA A 93 -3.41 1.47 3.40
C ALA A 93 -3.39 3.00 3.57
N ASP A 94 -2.65 3.55 4.55
CA ASP A 94 -2.88 4.91 5.02
C ASP A 94 -1.78 5.91 4.70
N ALA A 95 -0.54 5.46 4.54
CA ALA A 95 0.58 6.35 4.27
C ALA A 95 1.54 5.71 3.27
N PRO A 96 1.41 6.04 1.98
CA PRO A 96 2.29 5.48 0.97
C PRO A 96 3.76 5.92 1.15
N ALA A 97 4.05 6.93 1.97
CA ALA A 97 5.42 7.38 2.16
C ALA A 97 5.74 7.90 3.55
N VAL A 98 6.88 7.49 4.08
CA VAL A 98 7.55 8.09 5.24
C VAL A 98 8.95 8.54 4.84
N ARG A 99 9.46 9.61 5.45
CA ARG A 99 10.81 10.12 5.20
C ARG A 99 11.52 10.41 6.49
N ALA A 100 12.76 9.89 6.64
CA ALA A 100 13.61 10.18 7.79
C ALA A 100 15.10 10.08 7.43
N PRO A 101 15.99 10.84 8.09
CA PRO A 101 17.43 10.70 7.93
C PRO A 101 17.94 9.28 8.25
N SER A 102 17.35 8.61 9.25
CA SER A 102 17.65 7.22 9.60
C SER A 102 17.36 6.24 8.48
N LEU A 103 16.30 6.47 7.70
CA LEU A 103 15.98 5.66 6.51
C LEU A 103 17.01 5.89 5.39
N ALA A 104 17.51 7.13 5.23
CA ALA A 104 18.57 7.41 4.26
C ALA A 104 19.87 6.68 4.60
N GLU A 105 20.25 6.66 5.90
CA GLU A 105 21.44 5.93 6.36
C GLU A 105 21.30 4.43 6.17
N LEU A 106 20.14 3.87 6.58
CA LEU A 106 19.84 2.47 6.39
C LEU A 106 19.88 2.07 4.92
N GLY A 107 19.30 2.89 4.04
CA GLY A 107 19.34 2.66 2.60
C GLY A 107 20.75 2.59 2.04
N ARG A 108 21.66 3.45 2.52
CA ARG A 108 23.09 3.38 2.13
C ARG A 108 23.75 2.09 2.60
N ARG A 109 23.44 1.61 3.81
CA ARG A 109 23.93 0.32 4.32
C ARG A 109 23.41 -0.84 3.47
N MET A 110 22.12 -0.88 3.17
CA MET A 110 21.53 -1.90 2.29
C MET A 110 22.15 -1.88 0.89
N ALA A 111 22.36 -0.70 0.32
CA ALA A 111 22.97 -0.57 -1.01
C ALA A 111 24.42 -1.05 -1.05
N ARG A 112 25.19 -0.81 0.00
CA ARG A 112 26.56 -1.35 0.14
C ARG A 112 26.53 -2.88 0.21
N GLU A 113 25.66 -3.43 1.04
CA GLU A 113 25.54 -4.87 1.22
C GLU A 113 25.13 -5.59 -0.08
N LEU A 114 24.20 -5.02 -0.83
CA LEU A 114 23.82 -5.51 -2.17
C LEU A 114 24.96 -5.47 -3.20
N GLN A 115 25.98 -4.65 -2.97
CA GLN A 115 27.17 -4.57 -3.83
C GLN A 115 28.30 -5.51 -3.36
N THR A 116 28.39 -5.78 -2.05
CA THR A 116 29.34 -6.75 -1.48
C THR A 116 28.99 -8.16 -1.95
N ALA A 117 27.73 -8.56 -1.85
CA ALA A 117 27.15 -9.77 -2.38
C ALA A 117 27.96 -11.05 -2.05
N ASP A 118 28.36 -11.20 -0.77
CA ASP A 118 29.04 -12.39 -0.26
C ASP A 118 28.06 -13.38 0.41
N ASP A 119 28.58 -14.50 0.91
CA ASP A 119 27.79 -15.56 1.54
C ASP A 119 27.04 -15.10 2.81
N PHE A 120 27.45 -14.01 3.45
CA PHE A 120 26.83 -13.44 4.65
C PHE A 120 25.81 -12.35 4.32
N SER A 121 25.82 -11.82 3.11
CA SER A 121 24.92 -10.74 2.67
C SER A 121 23.44 -11.04 2.89
N PRO A 122 22.92 -12.27 2.70
CA PRO A 122 21.52 -12.59 3.01
C PRO A 122 21.17 -12.37 4.49
N LEU A 123 22.07 -12.70 5.41
CA LEU A 123 21.85 -12.52 6.86
C LEU A 123 21.88 -11.04 7.22
N VAL A 124 22.85 -10.29 6.71
CA VAL A 124 22.97 -8.85 6.95
C VAL A 124 21.75 -8.11 6.38
N LEU A 125 21.33 -8.42 5.15
CA LEU A 125 20.13 -7.83 4.54
C LEU A 125 18.85 -8.18 5.31
N SER A 126 18.75 -9.38 5.87
CA SER A 126 17.64 -9.75 6.76
C SER A 126 17.59 -8.86 8.00
N GLY A 127 18.72 -8.62 8.66
CA GLY A 127 18.80 -7.70 9.81
C GLY A 127 18.42 -6.25 9.45
N LEU A 128 18.98 -5.73 8.36
CA LEU A 128 18.66 -4.39 7.84
C LEU A 128 17.17 -4.26 7.46
N SER A 129 16.54 -5.33 7.00
CA SER A 129 15.12 -5.37 6.68
C SER A 129 14.23 -5.23 7.91
N HIS A 130 14.59 -5.87 9.01
CA HIS A 130 13.89 -5.69 10.30
C HIS A 130 14.08 -4.28 10.84
N GLU A 131 15.30 -3.73 10.74
CA GLU A 131 15.58 -2.33 11.10
C GLU A 131 14.73 -1.36 10.27
N LEU A 132 14.57 -1.61 8.95
CA LEU A 132 13.75 -0.81 8.06
C LEU A 132 12.30 -0.70 8.56
N ILE A 133 11.69 -1.84 8.88
CA ILE A 133 10.31 -1.89 9.38
C ILE A 133 10.19 -1.11 10.70
N GLY A 134 11.11 -1.34 11.63
CA GLY A 134 11.11 -0.65 12.92
C GLY A 134 11.28 0.87 12.81
N LEU A 135 12.18 1.34 11.94
CA LEU A 135 12.37 2.78 11.69
C LEU A 135 11.17 3.40 11.00
N ALA A 136 10.58 2.72 10.01
CA ALA A 136 9.39 3.18 9.31
C ALA A 136 8.20 3.31 10.27
N ALA A 137 7.95 2.29 11.10
CA ALA A 137 6.90 2.30 12.11
C ALA A 137 7.08 3.43 13.13
N ARG A 138 8.32 3.63 13.61
CA ARG A 138 8.65 4.72 14.55
C ARG A 138 8.43 6.10 13.93
N GLU A 139 8.83 6.29 12.68
CA GLU A 139 8.65 7.56 11.99
C GLU A 139 7.16 7.84 11.70
N GLN A 140 6.41 6.83 11.35
CA GLN A 140 4.96 6.93 11.17
C GLN A 140 4.27 7.29 12.49
N ALA A 141 4.67 6.68 13.60
CA ALA A 141 4.16 7.01 14.92
C ALA A 141 4.49 8.46 15.33
N ARG A 142 5.62 9.02 14.88
CA ARG A 142 5.99 10.42 15.12
C ARG A 142 5.18 11.41 14.28
N ARG A 143 4.90 11.08 13.01
CA ARG A 143 4.19 11.96 12.06
C ARG A 143 2.69 11.94 12.23
N GLY A 144 2.15 10.77 12.48
CA GLY A 144 0.78 10.66 12.90
C GLY A 144 0.82 10.49 14.40
N GLY A 145 0.30 11.42 15.15
CA GLY A 145 -0.23 10.96 16.42
C GLY A 145 -0.94 9.64 16.10
N ALA A 146 -0.64 8.56 16.83
CA ALA A 146 -1.24 7.24 16.57
C ALA A 146 -2.70 7.45 16.22
N LEU A 147 -3.17 6.86 15.10
CA LEU A 147 -4.59 7.01 14.72
C LEU A 147 -5.41 6.96 15.99
N PRO A 148 -6.28 7.93 16.26
CA PRO A 148 -7.06 7.93 17.48
C PRO A 148 -7.57 6.51 17.70
N ARG A 149 -7.43 5.96 18.90
CA ARG A 149 -7.81 4.57 19.20
C ARG A 149 -9.18 4.20 18.58
N LYS A 150 -10.12 5.15 18.62
CA LYS A 150 -11.46 4.99 18.02
C LYS A 150 -11.43 4.82 16.50
N LEU A 151 -10.56 5.54 15.80
CA LEU A 151 -10.43 5.43 14.35
C LEU A 151 -9.80 4.08 13.95
N ARG A 152 -8.85 3.59 14.74
CA ARG A 152 -8.24 2.26 14.55
C ARG A 152 -9.29 1.14 14.73
N LEU A 153 -10.05 1.20 15.83
CA LEU A 153 -11.14 0.25 16.05
C LEU A 153 -12.20 0.30 14.94
N ALA A 154 -12.52 1.50 14.44
CA ALA A 154 -13.44 1.64 13.32
C ALA A 154 -12.88 1.04 12.02
N MET A 155 -11.58 1.18 11.76
CA MET A 155 -10.93 0.53 10.62
C MET A 155 -10.95 -0.99 10.72
N ASP A 156 -10.72 -1.53 11.92
CA ASP A 156 -10.78 -2.97 12.16
C ASP A 156 -12.20 -3.50 11.92
N LEU A 157 -13.24 -2.81 12.41
CA LEU A 157 -14.64 -3.14 12.12
C LEU A 157 -14.97 -3.10 10.62
N ILE A 158 -14.47 -2.12 9.87
CA ILE A 158 -14.65 -2.05 8.42
C ILE A 158 -14.01 -3.25 7.72
N ARG A 159 -12.84 -3.69 8.16
CA ARG A 159 -12.13 -4.87 7.60
C ARG A 159 -12.90 -6.16 7.90
N GLU A 160 -13.30 -6.35 9.14
CA GLU A 160 -14.04 -7.55 9.58
C GLU A 160 -15.42 -7.67 8.92
N GLN A 161 -16.10 -6.55 8.67
CA GLN A 161 -17.45 -6.50 8.14
C GLN A 161 -17.51 -5.94 6.71
N SER A 162 -16.44 -6.09 5.93
CA SER A 162 -16.35 -5.50 4.59
C SER A 162 -17.47 -5.98 3.63
N GLU A 163 -18.04 -7.13 3.86
CA GLU A 163 -19.14 -7.71 3.05
C GLU A 163 -20.50 -7.09 3.35
N GLN A 164 -20.68 -6.54 4.54
CA GLN A 164 -21.96 -6.00 5.01
C GLN A 164 -22.11 -4.51 4.65
N PRO A 165 -23.33 -3.99 4.52
CA PRO A 165 -23.55 -2.56 4.38
C PRO A 165 -22.93 -1.80 5.56
N LEU A 166 -22.21 -0.71 5.26
CA LEU A 166 -21.60 0.13 6.28
C LEU A 166 -22.68 0.96 7.01
N ALA A 167 -22.96 0.62 8.24
CA ALA A 167 -23.78 1.42 9.13
C ALA A 167 -22.90 2.36 9.97
N LEU A 168 -22.68 3.60 9.48
CA LEU A 168 -21.78 4.56 10.12
C LEU A 168 -22.16 4.85 11.57
N ASP A 169 -23.45 4.97 11.87
CA ASP A 169 -23.94 5.25 13.23
C ASP A 169 -23.66 4.07 14.17
N ALA A 170 -23.89 2.84 13.71
CA ALA A 170 -23.59 1.64 14.49
C ALA A 170 -22.10 1.50 14.75
N MET A 171 -21.25 1.76 13.73
CA MET A 171 -19.80 1.76 13.88
C MET A 171 -19.33 2.85 14.85
N ALA A 172 -19.88 4.05 14.75
CA ALA A 172 -19.55 5.15 15.67
C ALA A 172 -19.92 4.83 17.11
N ALA A 173 -21.11 4.23 17.32
CA ALA A 173 -21.53 3.74 18.63
C ALA A 173 -20.60 2.65 19.17
N ALA A 174 -20.22 1.68 18.35
CA ALA A 174 -19.29 0.59 18.73
C ALA A 174 -17.92 1.11 19.19
N VAL A 175 -17.42 2.18 18.58
CA VAL A 175 -16.14 2.80 18.99
C VAL A 175 -16.31 3.93 20.02
N GLY A 176 -17.54 4.17 20.48
CA GLY A 176 -17.86 5.13 21.53
C GLY A 176 -17.66 6.59 21.10
N CYS A 177 -18.09 6.97 19.89
CA CYS A 177 -18.06 8.35 19.42
C CYS A 177 -19.28 8.70 18.56
N ASP A 178 -19.42 9.99 18.28
CA ASP A 178 -20.42 10.52 17.35
C ASP A 178 -20.01 10.25 15.89
N ALA A 179 -20.98 9.92 15.03
CA ALA A 179 -20.73 9.60 13.61
C ALA A 179 -20.06 10.76 12.85
N GLY A 180 -20.44 12.00 13.14
CA GLY A 180 -19.80 13.17 12.53
C GLY A 180 -18.35 13.36 12.97
N LYS A 181 -18.04 13.08 14.24
CA LYS A 181 -16.66 13.08 14.74
C LYS A 181 -15.84 11.97 14.07
N LEU A 182 -16.41 10.79 13.93
CA LEU A 182 -15.75 9.67 13.25
C LEU A 182 -15.48 10.00 11.78
N ALA A 183 -16.47 10.50 11.05
CA ALA A 183 -16.32 10.91 9.65
C ALA A 183 -15.24 12.01 9.47
N ARG A 184 -15.18 12.99 10.36
CA ARG A 184 -14.11 14.01 10.36
C ARG A 184 -12.73 13.41 10.63
N ALA A 185 -12.63 12.46 11.57
CA ALA A 185 -11.38 11.76 11.86
C ALA A 185 -10.91 10.95 10.64
N PHE A 186 -11.81 10.25 9.95
CA PHE A 186 -11.49 9.55 8.69
C PHE A 186 -10.92 10.53 7.65
N ARG A 187 -11.57 11.65 7.39
CA ARG A 187 -11.08 12.65 6.43
C ARG A 187 -9.73 13.26 6.85
N ALA A 188 -9.59 13.60 8.14
CA ALA A 188 -8.38 14.24 8.65
C ALA A 188 -7.14 13.32 8.61
N HIS A 189 -7.32 12.04 8.98
CA HIS A 189 -6.21 11.09 9.11
C HIS A 189 -6.01 10.21 7.87
N LEU A 190 -7.09 9.87 7.13
CA LEU A 190 -7.05 8.94 5.99
C LEU A 190 -7.32 9.64 4.65
N GLY A 191 -7.72 10.92 4.68
CA GLY A 191 -8.08 11.67 3.49
C GLY A 191 -9.29 11.13 2.74
N ALA A 192 -10.06 10.23 3.36
CA ALA A 192 -11.21 9.56 2.77
C ALA A 192 -12.36 9.46 3.78
N THR A 193 -13.57 9.26 3.33
CA THR A 193 -14.73 8.95 4.18
C THR A 193 -14.73 7.46 4.56
N PRO A 194 -15.42 7.07 5.66
CA PRO A 194 -15.62 5.65 6.00
C PRO A 194 -16.18 4.82 4.84
N GLY A 195 -17.17 5.37 4.10
CA GLY A 195 -17.77 4.71 2.95
C GLY A 195 -16.81 4.53 1.75
N GLU A 196 -15.90 5.49 1.52
CA GLU A 196 -14.86 5.36 0.50
C GLU A 196 -13.84 4.30 0.88
N VAL A 197 -13.41 4.26 2.15
CA VAL A 197 -12.51 3.22 2.66
C VAL A 197 -13.16 1.83 2.54
N HIS A 198 -14.40 1.70 2.97
CA HIS A 198 -15.16 0.46 2.88
C HIS A 198 -15.32 -0.02 1.42
N ARG A 199 -15.69 0.88 0.50
CA ARG A 199 -15.79 0.56 -0.93
C ARG A 199 -14.46 0.10 -1.50
N ARG A 200 -13.34 0.74 -1.11
CA ARG A 200 -11.99 0.35 -1.53
C ARG A 200 -11.67 -1.08 -1.13
N LEU A 201 -11.89 -1.45 0.13
CA LEU A 201 -11.65 -2.81 0.61
C LEU A 201 -12.50 -3.86 -0.12
N ARG A 202 -13.75 -3.54 -0.45
CA ARG A 202 -14.59 -4.42 -1.28
C ARG A 202 -14.04 -4.63 -2.68
N VAL A 203 -13.52 -3.58 -3.31
CA VAL A 203 -12.89 -3.67 -4.64
C VAL A 203 -11.59 -4.48 -4.58
N GLU A 204 -10.76 -4.30 -3.55
CA GLU A 204 -9.53 -5.07 -3.33
C GLU A 204 -9.85 -6.56 -3.17
N ARG A 205 -10.87 -6.89 -2.36
CA ARG A 205 -11.35 -8.28 -2.23
C ARG A 205 -11.89 -8.85 -3.54
N ALA A 206 -12.65 -8.05 -4.29
CA ALA A 206 -13.15 -8.48 -5.59
C ALA A 206 -12.01 -8.76 -6.57
N ALA A 207 -10.95 -7.96 -6.56
CA ALA A 207 -9.76 -8.17 -7.38
C ALA A 207 -9.07 -9.51 -7.03
N ALA A 208 -8.87 -9.80 -5.74
CA ALA A 208 -8.32 -11.07 -5.30
C ALA A 208 -9.19 -12.27 -5.76
N LEU A 209 -10.50 -12.21 -5.55
CA LEU A 209 -11.41 -13.28 -5.99
C LEU A 209 -11.44 -13.44 -7.53
N LEU A 210 -11.30 -12.36 -8.28
CA LEU A 210 -11.23 -12.41 -9.75
C LEU A 210 -9.95 -13.12 -10.24
N ALA A 211 -8.84 -12.93 -9.55
CA ALA A 211 -7.57 -13.57 -9.86
C ALA A 211 -7.55 -15.06 -9.46
N GLU A 212 -8.05 -15.40 -8.27
CA GLU A 212 -7.86 -16.69 -7.62
C GLU A 212 -9.03 -17.67 -7.83
N SER A 213 -10.23 -17.19 -8.16
CA SER A 213 -11.44 -18.02 -8.20
C SER A 213 -12.06 -18.16 -9.59
N ARG A 214 -13.00 -19.12 -9.72
CA ARG A 214 -13.82 -19.32 -10.91
C ARG A 214 -15.26 -18.78 -10.74
N HIS A 215 -15.57 -18.11 -9.62
CA HIS A 215 -16.88 -17.53 -9.41
C HIS A 215 -17.26 -16.58 -10.55
N SER A 216 -18.54 -16.48 -10.88
CA SER A 216 -19.00 -15.48 -11.84
C SER A 216 -18.76 -14.06 -11.33
N VAL A 217 -18.71 -13.08 -12.22
CA VAL A 217 -18.55 -11.66 -11.81
C VAL A 217 -19.72 -11.21 -10.94
N ALA A 218 -20.91 -11.77 -11.17
CA ALA A 218 -22.10 -11.51 -10.37
C ALA A 218 -21.97 -12.10 -8.96
N ASP A 219 -21.50 -13.35 -8.84
CA ASP A 219 -21.27 -13.99 -7.53
C ASP A 219 -20.22 -13.23 -6.73
N ILE A 220 -19.12 -12.78 -7.37
CA ILE A 220 -18.09 -11.98 -6.71
C ILE A 220 -18.67 -10.64 -6.23
N ALA A 221 -19.57 -10.01 -7.00
CA ALA A 221 -20.23 -8.80 -6.55
C ALA A 221 -21.01 -9.05 -5.25
N ALA A 222 -21.77 -10.13 -5.19
CA ALA A 222 -22.52 -10.52 -4.00
C ALA A 222 -21.59 -10.86 -2.82
N LEU A 223 -20.55 -11.68 -3.05
CA LEU A 223 -19.56 -12.07 -2.03
C LEU A 223 -18.78 -10.87 -1.45
N CYS A 224 -18.62 -9.81 -2.23
CA CYS A 224 -17.96 -8.58 -1.80
C CYS A 224 -18.96 -7.53 -1.27
N GLY A 225 -20.24 -7.88 -1.12
CA GLY A 225 -21.26 -7.02 -0.54
C GLY A 225 -21.73 -5.87 -1.43
N PHE A 226 -21.52 -5.94 -2.75
CA PHE A 226 -22.14 -5.02 -3.69
C PHE A 226 -23.60 -5.38 -3.95
N SER A 227 -24.44 -4.37 -4.18
CA SER A 227 -25.86 -4.58 -4.47
C SER A 227 -26.08 -5.38 -5.77
N ASP A 228 -25.19 -5.19 -6.73
CA ASP A 228 -25.25 -5.81 -8.06
C ASP A 228 -23.90 -5.74 -8.78
N GLN A 229 -23.77 -6.51 -9.86
CA GLN A 229 -22.59 -6.51 -10.71
C GLN A 229 -22.29 -5.13 -11.36
N PRO A 230 -23.26 -4.36 -11.88
CA PRO A 230 -23.03 -3.00 -12.39
C PRO A 230 -22.44 -2.05 -11.34
N HIS A 231 -22.92 -2.11 -10.10
CA HIS A 231 -22.38 -1.31 -8.98
C HIS A 231 -20.92 -1.67 -8.71
N MET A 232 -20.61 -2.96 -8.57
CA MET A 232 -19.23 -3.40 -8.43
C MET A 232 -18.36 -2.95 -9.63
N THR A 233 -18.85 -3.11 -10.86
CA THR A 233 -18.11 -2.75 -12.07
C THR A 233 -17.74 -1.25 -12.12
N ARG A 234 -18.68 -0.37 -11.72
CA ARG A 234 -18.42 1.08 -11.62
C ARG A 234 -17.35 1.38 -10.57
N ALA A 235 -17.48 0.81 -9.37
CA ALA A 235 -16.52 0.99 -8.29
C ALA A 235 -15.13 0.45 -8.67
N PHE A 236 -15.07 -0.73 -9.25
CA PHE A 236 -13.85 -1.40 -9.69
C PHE A 236 -13.13 -0.59 -10.78
N LYS A 237 -13.86 -0.12 -11.80
CA LYS A 237 -13.29 0.72 -12.86
C LYS A 237 -12.80 2.06 -12.35
N ALA A 238 -13.53 2.67 -11.41
CA ALA A 238 -13.11 3.94 -10.81
C ALA A 238 -11.82 3.80 -9.98
N GLN A 239 -11.59 2.67 -9.33
CA GLN A 239 -10.43 2.42 -8.47
C GLN A 239 -9.24 1.85 -9.22
N LEU A 240 -9.46 0.87 -10.12
CA LEU A 240 -8.40 0.10 -10.78
C LEU A 240 -8.23 0.44 -12.28
N GLY A 241 -9.04 1.35 -12.82
CA GLY A 241 -8.94 1.81 -14.20
C GLY A 241 -9.43 0.81 -15.26
N THR A 242 -9.81 -0.41 -14.85
CA THR A 242 -10.22 -1.49 -15.74
C THR A 242 -11.52 -2.15 -15.27
N THR A 243 -12.16 -2.96 -16.12
CA THR A 243 -13.37 -3.70 -15.73
C THR A 243 -13.02 -5.04 -15.08
N PRO A 244 -13.89 -5.60 -14.19
CA PRO A 244 -13.68 -6.90 -13.58
C PRO A 244 -13.39 -8.02 -14.59
N GLY A 245 -14.11 -8.03 -15.72
CA GLY A 245 -13.90 -9.02 -16.76
C GLY A 245 -12.57 -8.87 -17.50
N ALA A 246 -12.12 -7.65 -17.76
CA ALA A 246 -10.82 -7.39 -18.37
C ALA A 246 -9.68 -7.75 -17.38
N TYR A 247 -9.84 -7.38 -16.10
CA TYR A 247 -8.92 -7.74 -15.03
C TYR A 247 -8.72 -9.26 -14.94
N ARG A 248 -9.81 -10.04 -14.86
CA ARG A 248 -9.75 -11.51 -14.84
C ARG A 248 -9.02 -12.11 -16.04
N ARG A 249 -9.27 -11.57 -17.24
CA ARG A 249 -8.59 -12.08 -18.45
C ARG A 249 -7.10 -11.84 -18.42
N ALA A 250 -6.66 -10.69 -17.92
CA ALA A 250 -5.24 -10.39 -17.80
C ALA A 250 -4.51 -11.39 -16.88
N PHE A 251 -5.15 -11.81 -15.77
CA PHE A 251 -4.57 -12.79 -14.84
C PHE A 251 -4.63 -14.25 -15.32
N LYS A 252 -5.58 -14.61 -16.19
CA LYS A 252 -5.67 -15.99 -16.71
C LYS A 252 -4.77 -16.24 -17.91
N ASN A 253 -4.24 -15.20 -18.52
CA ASN A 253 -3.36 -15.26 -19.69
C ASN A 253 -1.88 -15.00 -19.34
N ALA A 254 -1.56 -14.83 -18.05
CA ALA A 254 -0.21 -14.71 -17.49
C ALA A 254 0.21 -16.03 -16.83
#